data_6d68cd89c599fd8ce364e44f6eea3346
#
_entry.id   6d68cd89c599fd8ce364e44f6eea3346
#
_cell.length_a   1.000
_cell.length_b   1.000
_cell.length_c   1.000
_cell.angle_alpha   90.00
_cell.angle_beta   90.00
_cell.angle_gamma   90.00
#
_symmetry.space_group_name_H-M   'P 1'
#
loop_
_entity.id
_entity.type
_entity.pdbx_description
1 polymer ?
#
loop_
_entity_poly.entity_id
_entity_poly.type
_entity_poly.pdbx_seq_one_letter_code
_entity_poly.pdbx_strand_id
1 'polypeptide(L)'
;LYHKAPIMIANQVVESLQDNEMFESVEAVMPGFINIKLNSEFVAKYLNDMKEADKYGCENKAPETIVIDYGGANVAKPLHVGHLRSAVIGESVKRIERFMGNKVISDVHLGDWGLQMGLIITELECRKPDLVYFDESYTGEYPEEAPFTISELEEIYPCASAKSKVDEEFKEKAHQATLKLQSGYAPYTAIWKHIMKVSVEDLKKNYGNLNVDFDLWKGESDAQPY
;
A
#
# COMPACT_ATOMS: atom_id res chain seq x y z
N LEU A 1 -27.37 -4.22 -29.86
CA LEU A 1 -27.92 -5.53 -29.49
C LEU A 1 -29.46 -5.56 -29.69
N TYR A 2 -30.22 -4.59 -29.17
CA TYR A 2 -31.68 -4.61 -29.19
C TYR A 2 -32.32 -3.69 -30.26
N HIS A 3 -31.56 -2.87 -30.97
CA HIS A 3 -32.03 -1.88 -31.95
C HIS A 3 -33.23 -1.03 -31.48
N LYS A 4 -33.31 -0.75 -30.16
CA LYS A 4 -34.34 0.05 -29.51
C LYS A 4 -33.73 1.28 -28.87
N ALA A 5 -34.49 2.38 -28.79
CA ALA A 5 -34.07 3.56 -28.04
C ALA A 5 -33.91 3.20 -26.54
N PRO A 6 -32.90 3.75 -25.83
CA PRO A 6 -32.64 3.43 -24.41
C PRO A 6 -33.87 3.59 -23.51
N ILE A 7 -34.65 4.64 -23.72
CA ILE A 7 -35.89 4.88 -22.94
C ILE A 7 -36.95 3.76 -23.16
N MET A 8 -37.00 3.14 -24.33
CA MET A 8 -37.94 2.03 -24.57
C MET A 8 -37.50 0.78 -23.78
N ILE A 9 -36.19 0.57 -23.63
CA ILE A 9 -35.66 -0.52 -22.82
C ILE A 9 -35.93 -0.23 -21.33
N ALA A 10 -35.67 1.01 -20.89
CA ALA A 10 -35.93 1.43 -19.51
C ALA A 10 -37.41 1.25 -19.14
N ASN A 11 -38.37 1.64 -20.03
CA ASN A 11 -39.80 1.44 -19.79
C ASN A 11 -40.16 -0.03 -19.60
N GLN A 12 -39.61 -0.93 -20.43
CA GLN A 12 -39.86 -2.37 -20.28
C GLN A 12 -39.35 -2.94 -18.96
N VAL A 13 -38.21 -2.43 -18.48
CA VAL A 13 -37.69 -2.82 -17.17
C VAL A 13 -38.60 -2.27 -16.05
N VAL A 14 -39.02 -1.01 -16.15
CA VAL A 14 -39.92 -0.40 -15.16
C VAL A 14 -41.22 -1.19 -15.06
N GLU A 15 -41.84 -1.58 -16.18
CA GLU A 15 -43.04 -2.41 -16.19
C GLU A 15 -42.87 -3.72 -15.44
N SER A 16 -41.69 -4.35 -15.53
CA SER A 16 -41.38 -5.59 -14.79
C SER A 16 -41.14 -5.41 -13.29
N LEU A 17 -40.90 -4.18 -12.84
CA LEU A 17 -40.56 -3.85 -11.45
C LEU A 17 -41.72 -3.17 -10.70
N GLN A 18 -42.78 -2.73 -11.35
CA GLN A 18 -43.86 -1.93 -10.74
C GLN A 18 -44.58 -2.63 -9.58
N ASP A 19 -44.74 -3.94 -9.63
CA ASP A 19 -45.45 -4.71 -8.59
C ASP A 19 -44.57 -5.23 -7.49
N ASN A 20 -43.32 -4.71 -7.39
CA ASN A 20 -42.38 -5.16 -6.37
C ASN A 20 -42.52 -4.32 -5.10
N GLU A 21 -42.91 -4.96 -3.99
CA GLU A 21 -43.11 -4.32 -2.68
C GLU A 21 -41.86 -3.61 -2.10
N MET A 22 -40.66 -3.92 -2.64
CA MET A 22 -39.43 -3.25 -2.24
C MET A 22 -39.40 -1.77 -2.65
N PHE A 23 -40.19 -1.40 -3.67
CA PHE A 23 -40.11 -0.06 -4.27
C PHE A 23 -41.36 0.77 -3.95
N GLU A 24 -41.14 2.01 -3.54
CA GLU A 24 -42.18 3.03 -3.43
C GLU A 24 -42.53 3.59 -4.82
N SER A 25 -41.50 3.80 -5.66
CA SER A 25 -41.68 4.20 -7.05
C SER A 25 -40.53 3.73 -7.93
N VAL A 26 -40.84 3.44 -9.20
CA VAL A 26 -39.87 3.10 -10.25
C VAL A 26 -40.27 3.86 -11.50
N GLU A 27 -39.39 4.73 -12.00
CA GLU A 27 -39.69 5.62 -13.13
C GLU A 27 -38.59 5.61 -14.17
N ALA A 28 -38.96 5.52 -15.45
CA ALA A 28 -38.03 5.68 -16.56
C ALA A 28 -37.90 7.18 -16.93
N VAL A 29 -36.68 7.67 -17.02
CA VAL A 29 -36.36 9.06 -17.33
C VAL A 29 -35.40 9.15 -18.50
N MET A 30 -35.65 10.14 -19.40
CA MET A 30 -34.78 10.38 -20.54
C MET A 30 -33.30 10.58 -20.13
N PRO A 31 -32.33 10.07 -20.90
CA PRO A 31 -32.48 9.31 -22.16
C PRO A 31 -32.69 7.79 -21.99
N GLY A 32 -32.78 7.26 -20.77
CA GLY A 32 -32.93 5.84 -20.47
C GLY A 32 -32.48 5.47 -19.07
N PHE A 33 -32.48 6.44 -18.14
CA PHE A 33 -32.26 6.19 -16.69
C PHE A 33 -33.51 5.57 -16.08
N ILE A 34 -33.31 4.81 -15.02
CA ILE A 34 -34.38 4.30 -14.16
C ILE A 34 -34.14 4.84 -12.77
N ASN A 35 -35.04 5.68 -12.28
CA ASN A 35 -35.04 6.16 -10.90
C ASN A 35 -35.87 5.22 -10.04
N ILE A 36 -35.29 4.77 -8.93
CA ILE A 36 -35.92 3.86 -8.00
C ILE A 36 -35.95 4.52 -6.62
N LYS A 37 -37.13 4.54 -6.00
CA LYS A 37 -37.29 4.92 -4.60
C LYS A 37 -37.68 3.70 -3.79
N LEU A 38 -36.91 3.36 -2.76
CA LEU A 38 -37.20 2.21 -1.91
C LEU A 38 -38.36 2.51 -0.97
N ASN A 39 -39.18 1.49 -0.70
CA ASN A 39 -40.21 1.56 0.31
C ASN A 39 -39.60 1.64 1.71
N SER A 40 -39.97 2.63 2.50
CA SER A 40 -39.42 2.90 3.83
C SER A 40 -39.69 1.76 4.83
N GLU A 41 -40.86 1.14 4.75
CA GLU A 41 -41.21 0.01 5.62
C GLU A 41 -40.39 -1.22 5.27
N PHE A 42 -40.18 -1.49 3.98
CA PHE A 42 -39.30 -2.56 3.52
C PHE A 42 -37.86 -2.35 4.02
N VAL A 43 -37.34 -1.13 3.88
CA VAL A 43 -35.97 -0.80 4.36
C VAL A 43 -35.88 -0.97 5.87
N ALA A 44 -36.87 -0.48 6.64
CA ALA A 44 -36.87 -0.62 8.09
C ALA A 44 -36.90 -2.10 8.53
N LYS A 45 -37.74 -2.91 7.89
CA LYS A 45 -37.79 -4.35 8.14
C LYS A 45 -36.44 -5.03 7.81
N TYR A 46 -35.91 -4.76 6.63
CA TYR A 46 -34.61 -5.29 6.20
C TYR A 46 -33.48 -4.96 7.18
N LEU A 47 -33.41 -3.71 7.66
CA LEU A 47 -32.40 -3.28 8.64
C LEU A 47 -32.59 -3.99 10.00
N ASN A 48 -33.81 -4.22 10.44
CA ASN A 48 -34.08 -4.97 11.65
C ASN A 48 -33.68 -6.46 11.50
N ASP A 49 -34.02 -7.07 10.38
CA ASP A 49 -33.63 -8.46 10.07
C ASP A 49 -32.10 -8.60 10.01
N MET A 50 -31.40 -7.63 9.38
CA MET A 50 -29.94 -7.57 9.38
C MET A 50 -29.35 -7.49 10.78
N LYS A 51 -29.91 -6.66 11.66
CA LYS A 51 -29.40 -6.46 13.02
C LYS A 51 -29.44 -7.75 13.84
N GLU A 52 -30.49 -8.56 13.67
CA GLU A 52 -30.68 -9.82 14.39
C GLU A 52 -29.91 -10.99 13.75
N ALA A 53 -29.48 -10.86 12.50
CA ALA A 53 -28.75 -11.90 11.78
C ALA A 53 -27.26 -11.91 12.14
N ASP A 54 -26.64 -13.10 12.19
CA ASP A 54 -25.19 -13.24 12.32
C ASP A 54 -24.50 -12.51 11.16
N LYS A 55 -23.42 -11.82 11.48
CA LYS A 55 -22.66 -11.00 10.50
C LYS A 55 -23.56 -10.10 9.64
N TYR A 56 -24.60 -9.56 10.22
CA TYR A 56 -25.57 -8.69 9.54
C TYR A 56 -26.22 -9.32 8.30
N GLY A 57 -26.40 -10.63 8.29
CA GLY A 57 -27.00 -11.34 7.16
C GLY A 57 -26.07 -11.62 5.99
N CYS A 58 -24.76 -11.39 6.16
CA CYS A 58 -23.77 -11.80 5.17
C CYS A 58 -23.69 -13.33 5.10
N GLU A 59 -23.78 -13.88 3.89
CA GLU A 59 -23.69 -15.32 3.68
C GLU A 59 -22.27 -15.84 4.04
N ASN A 60 -22.23 -16.94 4.78
CA ASN A 60 -21.00 -17.67 5.05
C ASN A 60 -20.60 -18.47 3.80
N LYS A 61 -19.65 -17.99 3.05
CA LYS A 61 -18.99 -18.72 1.97
C LYS A 61 -17.94 -19.66 2.55
N ALA A 62 -17.53 -20.66 1.76
CA ALA A 62 -16.35 -21.46 2.11
C ALA A 62 -15.14 -20.53 2.26
N PRO A 63 -14.40 -20.60 3.39
CA PRO A 63 -13.27 -19.70 3.61
C PRO A 63 -12.20 -19.84 2.54
N GLU A 64 -11.77 -18.72 1.98
CA GLU A 64 -10.66 -18.62 1.03
C GLU A 64 -9.43 -18.05 1.71
N THR A 65 -8.23 -18.34 1.14
CA THR A 65 -7.00 -17.65 1.55
C THR A 65 -6.74 -16.54 0.54
N ILE A 66 -6.74 -15.30 1.02
CA ILE A 66 -6.56 -14.09 0.22
C ILE A 66 -5.26 -13.42 0.64
N VAL A 67 -4.41 -13.09 -0.32
CA VAL A 67 -3.23 -12.25 -0.11
C VAL A 67 -3.56 -10.85 -0.62
N ILE A 68 -3.33 -9.84 0.21
CA ILE A 68 -3.58 -8.43 -0.14
C ILE A 68 -2.29 -7.65 0.06
N ASP A 69 -1.81 -7.02 -1.01
CA ASP A 69 -0.72 -6.05 -0.98
C ASP A 69 -1.29 -4.63 -1.03
N TYR A 70 -0.92 -3.78 -0.05
CA TYR A 70 -1.34 -2.39 0.01
C TYR A 70 -0.39 -1.54 0.86
N GLY A 71 -0.52 -0.21 0.76
CA GLY A 71 0.37 0.74 1.44
C GLY A 71 1.53 1.17 0.54
N GLY A 72 2.37 0.24 0.11
CA GLY A 72 3.38 0.45 -0.94
C GLY A 72 4.41 1.54 -0.60
N ALA A 73 4.86 1.62 0.66
CA ALA A 73 5.82 2.62 1.09
C ALA A 73 7.23 2.30 0.60
N ASN A 74 7.98 3.34 0.23
CA ASN A 74 9.42 3.22 0.05
C ASN A 74 10.13 3.49 1.37
N VAL A 75 11.18 2.73 1.68
CA VAL A 75 12.03 3.00 2.83
C VAL A 75 12.79 4.31 2.67
N ALA A 76 13.21 4.91 3.79
CA ALA A 76 13.91 6.20 3.81
C ALA A 76 13.15 7.36 3.14
N LYS A 77 11.83 7.27 3.06
CA LYS A 77 10.95 8.36 2.59
C LYS A 77 9.81 8.56 3.57
N PRO A 78 9.45 9.83 3.87
CA PRO A 78 8.29 10.09 4.70
C PRO A 78 7.01 9.65 4.00
N LEU A 79 6.06 9.14 4.79
CA LEU A 79 4.71 8.90 4.31
C LEU A 79 4.03 10.23 3.97
N HIS A 80 3.26 10.24 2.90
CA HIS A 80 2.44 11.37 2.50
C HIS A 80 0.99 10.96 2.23
N VAL A 81 0.11 11.92 1.97
CA VAL A 81 -1.33 11.69 1.79
C VAL A 81 -1.67 10.64 0.73
N GLY A 82 -0.83 10.43 -0.28
CA GLY A 82 -1.01 9.38 -1.29
C GLY A 82 -0.94 7.97 -0.68
N HIS A 83 -0.01 7.76 0.26
CA HIS A 83 0.11 6.48 0.98
C HIS A 83 -1.06 6.24 1.93
N LEU A 84 -1.59 7.30 2.56
CA LEU A 84 -2.76 7.24 3.43
C LEU A 84 -3.97 6.61 2.72
N ARG A 85 -4.24 7.04 1.49
CA ARG A 85 -5.37 6.53 0.71
C ARG A 85 -5.26 5.02 0.47
N SER A 86 -4.12 4.56 0.00
CA SER A 86 -3.85 3.13 -0.23
C SER A 86 -3.98 2.32 1.06
N ALA A 87 -3.38 2.81 2.15
CA ALA A 87 -3.41 2.15 3.45
C ALA A 87 -4.84 1.98 3.99
N VAL A 88 -5.64 3.05 3.99
CA VAL A 88 -7.01 3.01 4.53
C VAL A 88 -7.93 2.12 3.69
N ILE A 89 -7.81 2.17 2.37
CA ILE A 89 -8.61 1.31 1.48
C ILE A 89 -8.23 -0.16 1.67
N GLY A 90 -6.94 -0.48 1.64
CA GLY A 90 -6.47 -1.86 1.79
C GLY A 90 -6.82 -2.45 3.15
N GLU A 91 -6.64 -1.69 4.23
CA GLU A 91 -7.04 -2.09 5.58
C GLU A 91 -8.55 -2.34 5.68
N SER A 92 -9.37 -1.50 5.05
CA SER A 92 -10.82 -1.69 5.02
C SER A 92 -11.21 -2.98 4.30
N VAL A 93 -10.61 -3.25 3.14
CA VAL A 93 -10.83 -4.50 2.39
C VAL A 93 -10.40 -5.71 3.22
N LYS A 94 -9.19 -5.67 3.83
CA LYS A 94 -8.71 -6.73 4.73
C LYS A 94 -9.71 -7.05 5.83
N ARG A 95 -10.24 -6.02 6.50
CA ARG A 95 -11.21 -6.19 7.60
C ARG A 95 -12.53 -6.76 7.11
N ILE A 96 -13.03 -6.30 5.96
CA ILE A 96 -14.26 -6.84 5.36
C ILE A 96 -14.07 -8.33 5.04
N GLU A 97 -12.99 -8.69 4.38
CA GLU A 97 -12.72 -10.08 4.00
C GLU A 97 -12.55 -11.00 5.22
N ARG A 98 -11.87 -10.51 6.27
CA ARG A 98 -11.80 -11.25 7.55
C ARG A 98 -13.15 -11.39 8.22
N PHE A 99 -13.97 -10.34 8.19
CA PHE A 99 -15.34 -10.39 8.71
C PHE A 99 -16.20 -11.39 7.95
N MET A 100 -16.03 -11.49 6.64
CA MET A 100 -16.70 -12.49 5.79
C MET A 100 -16.22 -13.92 6.02
N GLY A 101 -15.18 -14.13 6.83
CA GLY A 101 -14.67 -15.44 7.21
C GLY A 101 -13.46 -15.92 6.41
N ASN A 102 -12.91 -15.11 5.53
CA ASN A 102 -11.73 -15.44 4.77
C ASN A 102 -10.45 -15.34 5.62
N LYS A 103 -9.44 -16.18 5.30
CA LYS A 103 -8.09 -16.02 5.82
C LYS A 103 -7.36 -14.98 4.99
N VAL A 104 -7.11 -13.80 5.56
CA VAL A 104 -6.40 -12.72 4.85
C VAL A 104 -4.99 -12.59 5.38
N ILE A 105 -4.03 -12.58 4.46
CA ILE A 105 -2.61 -12.32 4.68
C ILE A 105 -2.31 -10.98 4.00
N SER A 106 -1.94 -9.97 4.78
CA SER A 106 -1.65 -8.64 4.30
C SER A 106 -0.15 -8.36 4.27
N ASP A 107 0.33 -7.80 3.17
CA ASP A 107 1.72 -7.38 2.98
C ASP A 107 1.77 -5.89 2.63
N VAL A 108 2.82 -5.18 3.07
CA VAL A 108 3.04 -3.78 2.72
C VAL A 108 3.93 -3.60 1.49
N HIS A 109 4.68 -4.60 1.13
CA HIS A 109 5.65 -4.68 0.04
C HIS A 109 6.46 -3.40 -0.19
N LEU A 110 7.57 -3.30 0.55
CA LEU A 110 8.40 -2.09 0.59
C LEU A 110 9.29 -1.93 -0.63
N GLY A 111 9.43 -0.70 -1.13
CA GLY A 111 10.47 -0.35 -2.09
C GLY A 111 11.79 -0.14 -1.35
N ASP A 112 12.67 -1.14 -1.36
CA ASP A 112 13.89 -1.19 -0.56
C ASP A 112 15.15 -1.63 -1.31
N TRP A 113 15.07 -1.85 -2.63
CA TRP A 113 16.16 -2.53 -3.36
C TRP A 113 16.63 -1.82 -4.65
N GLY A 114 16.05 -0.69 -5.00
CA GLY A 114 16.36 0.05 -6.23
C GLY A 114 17.46 1.11 -6.08
N LEU A 115 17.62 1.93 -7.13
CA LEU A 115 18.56 3.06 -7.21
C LEU A 115 18.46 4.00 -6.00
N GLN A 116 17.33 4.08 -5.35
CA GLN A 116 17.13 4.85 -4.14
C GLN A 116 18.15 4.47 -3.05
N MET A 117 18.47 3.19 -2.88
CA MET A 117 19.47 2.74 -1.89
C MET A 117 20.87 3.23 -2.27
N GLY A 118 21.23 3.13 -3.53
CA GLY A 118 22.54 3.64 -4.01
C GLY A 118 22.67 5.16 -3.83
N LEU A 119 21.59 5.91 -4.08
CA LEU A 119 21.57 7.36 -3.86
C LEU A 119 21.82 7.71 -2.38
N ILE A 120 21.15 7.00 -1.46
CA ILE A 120 21.32 7.22 -0.01
C ILE A 120 22.74 6.87 0.42
N ILE A 121 23.27 5.72 -0.01
CA ILE A 121 24.63 5.29 0.34
C ILE A 121 25.66 6.30 -0.15
N THR A 122 25.54 6.77 -1.39
CA THR A 122 26.47 7.74 -1.99
C THR A 122 26.41 9.08 -1.27
N GLU A 123 25.22 9.57 -0.94
CA GLU A 123 25.08 10.82 -0.19
C GLU A 123 25.58 10.70 1.26
N LEU A 124 25.37 9.53 1.88
CA LEU A 124 25.89 9.24 3.21
C LEU A 124 27.42 9.26 3.23
N GLU A 125 28.07 8.67 2.22
CA GLU A 125 29.52 8.73 2.04
C GLU A 125 30.01 10.17 1.90
N CYS A 126 29.33 11.00 1.13
CA CYS A 126 29.67 12.43 1.00
C CYS A 126 29.56 13.20 2.33
N ARG A 127 28.56 12.88 3.17
CA ARG A 127 28.32 13.57 4.43
C ARG A 127 29.17 13.06 5.58
N LYS A 128 29.43 11.74 5.61
CA LYS A 128 30.09 11.03 6.70
C LYS A 128 31.15 10.06 6.16
N PRO A 129 32.22 10.58 5.47
CA PRO A 129 33.22 9.71 4.82
C PRO A 129 34.03 8.86 5.78
N ASP A 130 34.11 9.26 7.03
CA ASP A 130 34.91 8.56 8.07
C ASP A 130 34.17 7.35 8.68
N LEU A 131 32.96 7.02 8.24
CA LEU A 131 32.25 5.84 8.71
C LEU A 131 32.96 4.55 8.26
N VAL A 132 33.01 3.56 9.15
CA VAL A 132 33.66 2.26 8.90
C VAL A 132 33.15 1.51 7.66
N TYR A 133 31.96 1.87 7.17
CA TYR A 133 31.37 1.30 5.96
C TYR A 133 32.06 1.76 4.67
N PHE A 134 32.80 2.86 4.72
CA PHE A 134 33.53 3.46 3.59
C PHE A 134 35.05 3.26 3.66
N ASP A 135 35.52 2.62 4.74
CA ASP A 135 36.92 2.21 4.88
C ASP A 135 37.13 0.81 4.29
N GLU A 136 37.76 0.75 3.12
CA GLU A 136 38.05 -0.53 2.43
C GLU A 136 38.98 -1.44 3.23
N SER A 137 39.72 -0.93 4.21
CA SER A 137 40.62 -1.71 5.07
C SER A 137 39.93 -2.30 6.28
N TYR A 138 38.67 -1.90 6.54
CA TYR A 138 37.92 -2.35 7.70
C TYR A 138 37.47 -3.81 7.56
N THR A 139 37.85 -4.64 8.52
CA THR A 139 37.52 -6.08 8.53
C THR A 139 36.76 -6.52 9.79
N GLY A 140 36.36 -5.55 10.64
CA GLY A 140 35.63 -5.80 11.88
C GLY A 140 34.13 -6.05 11.65
N GLU A 141 33.42 -6.28 12.75
CA GLU A 141 31.95 -6.33 12.75
C GLU A 141 31.39 -4.91 12.66
N TYR A 142 30.36 -4.74 11.80
CA TYR A 142 29.72 -3.43 11.67
C TYR A 142 28.90 -3.09 12.91
N PRO A 143 28.85 -1.81 13.33
CA PRO A 143 28.08 -1.36 14.49
C PRO A 143 26.61 -1.79 14.41
N GLU A 144 26.01 -2.14 15.54
CA GLU A 144 24.58 -2.45 15.64
C GLU A 144 23.70 -1.20 15.59
N GLU A 145 24.25 -0.05 15.98
CA GLU A 145 23.56 1.23 15.95
C GLU A 145 23.64 1.86 14.57
N ALA A 146 22.50 2.37 14.11
CA ALA A 146 22.45 3.07 12.83
C ALA A 146 23.28 4.35 12.89
N PRO A 147 24.11 4.64 11.85
CA PRO A 147 24.91 5.86 11.80
C PRO A 147 24.08 7.12 11.46
N PHE A 148 22.76 7.01 11.43
CA PHE A 148 21.81 8.07 11.09
C PHE A 148 20.47 7.83 11.79
N THR A 149 19.71 8.91 11.91
CA THR A 149 18.31 8.91 12.37
C THR A 149 17.34 8.88 11.18
N ILE A 150 16.04 8.65 11.45
CA ILE A 150 15.02 8.74 10.41
C ILE A 150 14.97 10.16 9.78
N SER A 151 15.08 11.20 10.59
CA SER A 151 15.09 12.59 10.12
C SER A 151 16.27 12.89 9.19
N GLU A 152 17.46 12.34 9.50
CA GLU A 152 18.61 12.45 8.58
C GLU A 152 18.35 11.71 7.26
N LEU A 153 17.71 10.53 7.26
CA LEU A 153 17.36 9.81 6.04
C LEU A 153 16.36 10.59 5.18
N GLU A 154 15.39 11.24 5.82
CA GLU A 154 14.40 12.09 5.14
C GLU A 154 15.02 13.31 4.45
N GLU A 155 16.17 13.77 4.92
CA GLU A 155 16.96 14.83 4.26
C GLU A 155 17.93 14.27 3.21
N ILE A 156 18.58 13.13 3.48
CA ILE A 156 19.59 12.51 2.62
C ILE A 156 18.99 12.18 1.25
N TYR A 157 17.85 11.48 1.22
CA TYR A 157 17.28 11.00 -0.03
C TYR A 157 16.86 12.14 -0.99
N PRO A 158 16.11 13.18 -0.59
CA PRO A 158 15.77 14.28 -1.49
C PRO A 158 17.00 15.03 -2.00
N CYS A 159 18.02 15.22 -1.14
CA CYS A 159 19.28 15.84 -1.52
C CYS A 159 20.00 15.00 -2.58
N ALA A 160 20.18 13.71 -2.36
CA ALA A 160 20.79 12.79 -3.31
C ALA A 160 20.04 12.73 -4.64
N SER A 161 18.71 12.69 -4.58
CA SER A 161 17.84 12.71 -5.77
C SER A 161 17.96 14.02 -6.56
N ALA A 162 18.12 15.15 -5.89
CA ALA A 162 18.35 16.44 -6.56
C ALA A 162 19.75 16.50 -7.22
N LYS A 163 20.80 16.07 -6.50
CA LYS A 163 22.17 15.99 -7.03
C LYS A 163 22.25 15.10 -8.27
N SER A 164 21.66 13.92 -8.24
CA SER A 164 21.70 12.97 -9.34
C SER A 164 21.08 13.47 -10.66
N LYS A 165 20.29 14.54 -10.61
CA LYS A 165 19.69 15.16 -11.80
C LYS A 165 20.60 16.15 -12.52
N VAL A 166 21.61 16.67 -11.82
CA VAL A 166 22.50 17.74 -12.32
C VAL A 166 23.97 17.33 -12.32
N ASP A 167 24.32 16.23 -11.66
CA ASP A 167 25.67 15.71 -11.52
C ASP A 167 25.69 14.24 -11.97
N GLU A 168 26.20 14.02 -13.20
CA GLU A 168 26.30 12.66 -13.78
C GLU A 168 27.35 11.80 -13.07
N GLU A 169 28.40 12.38 -12.48
CA GLU A 169 29.39 11.61 -11.73
C GLU A 169 28.77 11.06 -10.43
N PHE A 170 28.01 11.90 -9.72
CA PHE A 170 27.27 11.48 -8.53
C PHE A 170 26.24 10.39 -8.88
N LYS A 171 25.52 10.56 -9.97
CA LYS A 171 24.52 9.58 -10.44
C LYS A 171 25.17 8.23 -10.77
N GLU A 172 26.29 8.23 -11.48
CA GLU A 172 27.02 7.01 -11.80
C GLU A 172 27.54 6.30 -10.54
N LYS A 173 28.08 7.05 -9.56
CA LYS A 173 28.45 6.50 -8.24
C LYS A 173 27.27 5.84 -7.55
N ALA A 174 26.08 6.45 -7.60
CA ALA A 174 24.87 5.88 -7.02
C ALA A 174 24.44 4.59 -7.73
N HIS A 175 24.56 4.52 -9.05
CA HIS A 175 24.35 3.27 -9.80
C HIS A 175 25.33 2.17 -9.39
N GLN A 176 26.62 2.50 -9.28
CA GLN A 176 27.63 1.54 -8.82
C GLN A 176 27.39 1.09 -7.38
N ALA A 177 26.97 2.00 -6.50
CA ALA A 177 26.61 1.65 -5.13
C ALA A 177 25.40 0.70 -5.09
N THR A 178 24.40 0.92 -5.96
CA THR A 178 23.25 0.01 -6.09
C THR A 178 23.69 -1.39 -6.51
N LEU A 179 24.53 -1.48 -7.54
CA LEU A 179 25.05 -2.76 -8.03
C LEU A 179 25.89 -3.48 -6.96
N LYS A 180 26.74 -2.76 -6.23
CA LYS A 180 27.51 -3.31 -5.11
C LYS A 180 26.60 -3.86 -4.03
N LEU A 181 25.56 -3.12 -3.63
CA LEU A 181 24.57 -3.59 -2.67
C LEU A 181 23.89 -4.88 -3.15
N GLN A 182 23.39 -4.87 -4.38
CA GLN A 182 22.68 -6.01 -4.97
C GLN A 182 23.58 -7.24 -5.20
N SER A 183 24.87 -7.03 -5.31
CA SER A 183 25.87 -8.13 -5.34
C SER A 183 26.26 -8.65 -3.95
N GLY A 184 25.69 -8.10 -2.88
CA GLY A 184 25.96 -8.54 -1.51
C GLY A 184 27.24 -7.95 -0.89
N TYR A 185 27.71 -6.78 -1.36
CA TYR A 185 28.86 -6.10 -0.77
C TYR A 185 28.59 -5.76 0.69
N ALA A 186 29.35 -6.40 1.60
CA ALA A 186 29.07 -6.42 3.04
C ALA A 186 28.89 -5.04 3.69
N PRO A 187 29.73 -4.00 3.42
CA PRO A 187 29.54 -2.68 3.99
C PRO A 187 28.19 -2.05 3.63
N TYR A 188 27.79 -2.15 2.34
CA TYR A 188 26.55 -1.55 1.86
C TYR A 188 25.32 -2.35 2.31
N THR A 189 25.45 -3.66 2.44
CA THR A 189 24.43 -4.52 3.04
C THR A 189 24.20 -4.15 4.53
N ALA A 190 25.26 -3.79 5.26
CA ALA A 190 25.16 -3.35 6.65
C ALA A 190 24.42 -1.99 6.74
N ILE A 191 24.77 -1.02 5.88
CA ILE A 191 24.05 0.26 5.80
C ILE A 191 22.58 0.02 5.44
N TRP A 192 22.28 -0.82 4.45
CA TRP A 192 20.92 -1.16 4.04
C TRP A 192 20.11 -1.75 5.19
N LYS A 193 20.68 -2.65 6.00
CA LYS A 193 20.03 -3.19 7.20
C LYS A 193 19.65 -2.09 8.18
N HIS A 194 20.49 -1.07 8.37
CA HIS A 194 20.17 0.08 9.21
C HIS A 194 19.05 0.93 8.63
N ILE A 195 19.07 1.18 7.31
CA ILE A 195 17.99 1.88 6.61
C ILE A 195 16.66 1.15 6.84
N MET A 196 16.65 -0.17 6.64
CA MET A 196 15.46 -1.00 6.84
C MET A 196 14.96 -0.92 8.28
N LYS A 197 15.85 -1.12 9.26
CA LYS A 197 15.47 -1.08 10.68
C LYS A 197 14.80 0.24 11.05
N VAL A 198 15.46 1.36 10.77
CA VAL A 198 14.99 2.70 11.14
C VAL A 198 13.69 3.05 10.37
N SER A 199 13.62 2.73 9.07
CA SER A 199 12.45 3.03 8.26
C SER A 199 11.24 2.19 8.64
N VAL A 200 11.40 0.88 8.86
CA VAL A 200 10.29 -0.01 9.22
C VAL A 200 9.73 0.33 10.60
N GLU A 201 10.57 0.71 11.55
CA GLU A 201 10.12 1.17 12.87
C GLU A 201 9.25 2.43 12.76
N ASP A 202 9.66 3.40 11.95
CA ASP A 202 8.87 4.62 11.73
C ASP A 202 7.58 4.33 10.96
N LEU A 203 7.64 3.52 9.90
CA LEU A 203 6.46 3.12 9.13
C LEU A 203 5.43 2.39 10.01
N LYS A 204 5.86 1.47 10.87
CA LYS A 204 4.99 0.77 11.83
C LYS A 204 4.29 1.74 12.77
N LYS A 205 5.01 2.74 13.28
CA LYS A 205 4.43 3.78 14.12
C LYS A 205 3.37 4.60 13.36
N ASN A 206 3.69 5.02 12.14
CA ASN A 206 2.80 5.85 11.34
C ASN A 206 1.54 5.08 10.89
N TYR A 207 1.66 3.85 10.42
CA TYR A 207 0.52 3.00 10.09
C TYR A 207 -0.31 2.65 11.34
N GLY A 208 0.35 2.40 12.48
CA GLY A 208 -0.33 2.17 13.75
C GLY A 208 -1.21 3.35 14.18
N ASN A 209 -0.77 4.60 13.96
CA ASN A 209 -1.56 5.79 14.22
C ASN A 209 -2.83 5.88 13.34
N LEU A 210 -2.83 5.20 12.20
CA LEU A 210 -3.99 5.07 11.30
C LEU A 210 -4.83 3.83 11.60
N ASN A 211 -4.46 3.05 12.62
CA ASN A 211 -5.05 1.74 12.91
C ASN A 211 -4.97 0.79 11.70
N VAL A 212 -3.85 0.84 10.99
CA VAL A 212 -3.48 -0.02 9.86
C VAL A 212 -2.34 -0.93 10.31
N ASP A 213 -2.46 -2.22 10.06
CA ASP A 213 -1.43 -3.22 10.36
C ASP A 213 -1.22 -4.20 9.19
N PHE A 214 -0.09 -4.88 9.18
CA PHE A 214 0.24 -5.86 8.16
C PHE A 214 0.75 -7.14 8.81
N ASP A 215 0.38 -8.28 8.23
CA ASP A 215 0.88 -9.59 8.65
C ASP A 215 2.33 -9.79 8.19
N LEU A 216 2.67 -9.25 7.01
CA LEU A 216 3.99 -9.35 6.39
C LEU A 216 4.54 -7.96 6.11
N TRP A 217 5.87 -7.86 6.30
CA TRP A 217 6.68 -6.68 6.00
C TRP A 217 7.77 -7.11 5.02
N LYS A 218 7.35 -7.38 3.79
CA LYS A 218 8.23 -7.80 2.71
C LYS A 218 8.68 -6.61 1.86
N GLY A 219 9.69 -6.81 1.04
CA GLY A 219 10.18 -5.80 0.14
C GLY A 219 10.67 -6.39 -1.18
N GLU A 220 11.08 -5.52 -2.09
CA GLU A 220 11.69 -5.91 -3.37
C GLU A 220 12.92 -6.79 -3.16
N SER A 221 13.67 -6.56 -2.05
CA SER A 221 14.83 -7.37 -1.67
C SER A 221 14.50 -8.83 -1.37
N ASP A 222 13.29 -9.12 -0.86
CA ASP A 222 12.84 -10.50 -0.61
C ASP A 222 12.66 -11.31 -1.91
N ALA A 223 12.44 -10.63 -3.05
CA ALA A 223 12.30 -11.26 -4.36
C ALA A 223 13.65 -11.54 -5.05
N GLN A 224 14.77 -10.98 -4.57
CA GLN A 224 16.10 -11.12 -5.18
C GLN A 224 16.56 -12.58 -5.36
N PRO A 225 16.24 -13.55 -4.47
CA PRO A 225 16.65 -14.94 -4.64
C PRO A 225 15.93 -15.69 -5.76
N TYR A 226 14.88 -15.14 -6.35
CA TYR A 226 14.01 -15.74 -7.38
C TYR A 226 14.19 -15.05 -8.73
#